data_2decfb33472f54c9ee44bbaf3b76552b
#
_entry.id   2decfb33472f54c9ee44bbaf3b76552b
#
_cell.length_a   1.000
_cell.length_b   1.000
_cell.length_c   1.000
_cell.angle_alpha   90.00
_cell.angle_beta   90.00
_cell.angle_gamma   90.00
#
_symmetry.space_group_name_H-M   'P 1'
#
loop_
_entity.id
_entity.type
_entity.pdbx_description
1 polymer ?
#
loop_
_entity_poly.entity_id
_entity_poly.type
_entity_poly.pdbx_seq_one_letter_code
_entity_poly.pdbx_strand_id
1 'polypeptide(L)' 'MLLQVQDLPTRIADLKEADLCFRNEMEVGPGGKQIQIEDPDGNPIELFEPARY' A
#
# COMPACT_ATOMS: atom_id res chain seq x y z
N MET A 1 -8.35 -5.24 -5.42
CA MET A 1 -8.38 -3.91 -6.09
C MET A 1 -6.97 -3.34 -6.09
N LEU A 2 -6.54 -2.78 -7.20
CA LEU A 2 -5.24 -2.13 -7.32
C LEU A 2 -5.44 -0.62 -7.39
N LEU A 3 -4.77 0.11 -6.52
CA LEU A 3 -4.78 1.57 -6.50
C LEU A 3 -3.37 2.11 -6.67
N GLN A 4 -3.19 2.99 -7.64
CA GLN A 4 -1.93 3.69 -7.83
C GLN A 4 -1.92 4.95 -6.96
N VAL A 5 -0.87 5.12 -6.16
CA VAL A 5 -0.75 6.25 -5.25
C VAL A 5 0.60 6.93 -5.42
N GLN A 6 0.72 8.14 -4.89
CA GLN A 6 1.99 8.84 -4.75
C GLN A 6 2.39 8.82 -3.29
N ASP A 7 3.70 8.76 -3.03
CA ASP A 7 4.25 8.81 -1.68
C ASP A 7 3.69 7.69 -0.79
N LEU A 8 3.88 6.46 -1.22
CA LEU A 8 3.34 5.29 -0.54
C LEU A 8 3.71 5.23 0.96
N PRO A 9 4.95 5.54 1.39
CA PRO A 9 5.26 5.51 2.82
C PRO A 9 4.36 6.41 3.66
N THR A 10 4.04 7.60 3.17
CA THR A 10 3.13 8.50 3.87
C THR A 10 1.70 7.94 3.91
N ARG A 11 1.26 7.34 2.80
CA ARG A 11 -0.06 6.70 2.76
C ARG A 11 -0.15 5.55 3.76
N ILE A 12 0.92 4.75 3.88
CA ILE A 12 0.95 3.65 4.84
C ILE A 12 0.83 4.19 6.27
N ALA A 13 1.55 5.27 6.60
CA ALA A 13 1.45 5.87 7.92
C ALA A 13 0.02 6.33 8.24
N ASP A 14 -0.64 6.97 7.28
CA ASP A 14 -2.03 7.40 7.43
C ASP A 14 -2.96 6.20 7.63
N LEU A 15 -2.75 5.13 6.88
CA LEU A 15 -3.59 3.94 6.96
C LEU A 15 -3.38 3.19 8.28
N LYS A 16 -2.18 3.20 8.82
CA LYS A 16 -1.92 2.62 10.14
C LYS A 16 -2.68 3.36 11.24
N GLU A 17 -2.79 4.67 11.14
CA GLU A 17 -3.60 5.45 12.06
C GLU A 17 -5.09 5.12 11.94
N ALA A 18 -5.54 4.72 10.75
CA ALA A 18 -6.90 4.30 10.52
C ALA A 18 -7.18 2.86 10.96
N ASP A 19 -6.18 2.18 11.52
CA ASP A 19 -6.31 0.83 12.08
C ASP A 19 -6.67 -0.23 11.05
N LEU A 20 -6.16 -0.08 9.82
CA LEU A 20 -6.36 -1.07 8.77
C LEU A 20 -5.38 -2.22 8.90
N CYS A 21 -5.80 -3.39 8.44
CA CYS A 21 -4.95 -4.59 8.48
C CYS A 21 -4.02 -4.62 7.28
N PHE A 22 -2.72 -4.80 7.57
CA PHE A 22 -1.71 -4.97 6.53
C PHE A 22 -1.39 -6.44 6.37
N ARG A 23 -1.35 -6.93 5.13
CA ARG A 23 -1.06 -8.33 4.85
C ARG A 23 0.43 -8.60 4.73
N ASN A 24 1.21 -7.58 4.40
CA ASN A 24 2.66 -7.70 4.27
C ASN A 24 3.31 -6.35 4.59
N GLU A 25 4.62 -6.32 4.57
CA GLU A 25 5.36 -5.07 4.65
C GLU A 25 5.53 -4.48 3.25
N MET A 26 5.80 -3.17 3.18
CA MET A 26 6.04 -2.51 1.91
C MET A 26 7.22 -3.15 1.19
N GLU A 27 7.00 -3.58 -0.04
CA GLU A 27 8.04 -4.15 -0.88
C GLU A 27 8.55 -3.09 -1.85
N VAL A 28 9.88 -2.99 -1.99
CA VAL A 28 10.54 -2.05 -2.88
C VAL A 28 11.28 -2.83 -3.94
N GLY A 29 11.00 -2.51 -5.19
CA GLY A 29 11.64 -3.16 -6.32
C GLY A 29 11.99 -2.16 -7.42
N PRO A 30 12.58 -2.62 -8.52
CA PRO A 30 12.95 -1.72 -9.62
C PRO A 30 11.76 -1.06 -10.29
N GLY A 31 10.58 -1.67 -10.18
CA GLY A 31 9.35 -1.11 -10.76
C GLY A 31 8.60 -0.16 -9.85
N GLY A 32 8.99 -0.02 -8.58
CA GLY A 32 8.33 0.84 -7.63
C GLY A 32 8.15 0.20 -6.27
N LYS A 33 7.15 0.68 -5.54
CA LYS A 33 6.83 0.22 -4.19
C LYS A 33 5.42 -0.31 -4.15
N GLN A 34 5.17 -1.34 -3.33
CA GLN A 34 3.84 -1.92 -3.21
C GLN A 34 3.59 -2.45 -1.81
N ILE A 35 2.33 -2.52 -1.43
CA ILE A 35 1.89 -3.12 -0.19
C ILE A 35 0.46 -3.64 -0.37
N GLN A 36 0.12 -4.70 0.35
CA GLN A 36 -1.23 -5.26 0.35
C GLN A 36 -1.88 -5.04 1.70
N ILE A 37 -3.11 -4.57 1.68
CA ILE A 37 -3.93 -4.35 2.87
C ILE A 37 -5.27 -5.03 2.70
N GLU A 38 -6.02 -5.17 3.79
CA GLU A 38 -7.39 -5.65 3.75
C GLU A 38 -8.32 -4.57 4.26
N ASP A 39 -9.49 -4.43 3.61
CA ASP A 39 -10.52 -3.56 4.12
C ASP A 39 -11.26 -4.25 5.29
N PRO A 40 -12.19 -3.53 5.98
CA PRO A 40 -12.94 -4.15 7.10
C PRO A 40 -13.74 -5.38 6.71
N ASP A 41 -14.09 -5.53 5.44
CA ASP A 41 -14.82 -6.69 4.94
C ASP A 41 -13.90 -7.83 4.53
N GLY A 42 -12.58 -7.65 4.63
CA GLY A 42 -11.61 -8.67 4.30
C GLY A 42 -11.22 -8.70 2.83
N ASN A 43 -11.60 -7.71 2.04
CA ASN A 43 -11.24 -7.65 0.63
C ASN A 43 -9.79 -7.15 0.46
N PRO A 44 -8.99 -7.80 -0.40
CA PRO A 44 -7.61 -7.35 -0.60
C PRO A 44 -7.55 -6.08 -1.42
N ILE A 45 -6.68 -5.16 -0.98
CA ILE A 45 -6.39 -3.93 -1.70
C ILE A 45 -4.88 -3.83 -1.87
N GLU A 46 -4.41 -3.64 -3.11
CA GLU A 46 -3.00 -3.42 -3.37
C GLU A 46 -2.76 -1.95 -3.66
N LEU A 47 -1.82 -1.35 -2.94
CA LEU A 47 -1.37 0.01 -3.18
C LEU A 47 -0.02 -0.04 -3.90
N PHE A 48 0.12 0.74 -4.95
CA PHE A 48 1.30 0.73 -5.80
C PHE A 48 1.76 2.15 -6.09
N GLU A 49 3.04 2.40 -5.89
CA GLU A 49 3.69 3.65 -6.27
C GLU A 49 4.73 3.35 -7.32
N PRO A 50 4.58 3.83 -8.58
CA PRO A 50 5.56 3.58 -9.63
C PRO A 50 6.91 4.19 -9.29
N ALA A 51 7.98 3.54 -9.75
CA ALA A 51 9.32 4.08 -9.59
C ALA A 51 9.44 5.40 -10.35
N ARG A 52 10.18 6.33 -9.78
CA ARG A 52 10.48 7.62 -10.41
C ARG A 52 11.91 7.62 -10.92
N TYR A 53 12.09 8.10 -12.14
CA TYR A 53 13.40 8.23 -12.75
C TYR A 53 13.69 9.70 -13.07
#